data_58c3c720163ea84c720d33f2f86e6b41
#
_entry.id   58c3c720163ea84c720d33f2f86e6b41
#
_cell.length_a   1.000
_cell.length_b   1.000
_cell.length_c   1.000
_cell.angle_alpha   90.00
_cell.angle_beta   90.00
_cell.angle_gamma   90.00
#
_symmetry.space_group_name_H-M   'P 1'
#
loop_
_entity.id
_entity.type
_entity.pdbx_description
1 polymer ?
#
loop_
_entity_poly.entity_id
_entity_poly.type
_entity_poly.pdbx_seq_one_letter_code
_entity_poly.pdbx_strand_id
1 'polypeptide(L)'
;MKEMKIAYLSSAYLAPVEYYTKLLAYDKVLVEQHDHYIKQTYRNRCTIAGPSGELALSIPTVKPDTLKCPMKDIRISDHGNWRHLHWNAIESAYNSTPFFEYYKDDFRPFYEKKYEFLIAVSYTHLTLPTKRIV
;
A
#
# COMPACT_ATOMS: atom_id res chain seq x y z
N MET A 1 7.89 28.36 21.25
CA MET A 1 7.36 27.83 19.98
C MET A 1 7.55 26.33 19.90
N LYS A 2 6.49 25.65 19.49
CA LYS A 2 6.57 24.20 19.31
C LYS A 2 7.30 23.90 18.00
N GLU A 3 8.34 23.10 18.09
CA GLU A 3 9.13 22.69 16.94
C GLU A 3 8.34 21.71 16.09
N MET A 4 8.31 21.93 14.77
CA MET A 4 7.63 21.03 13.84
C MET A 4 8.43 19.74 13.67
N LYS A 5 7.78 18.60 13.88
CA LYS A 5 8.39 17.29 13.68
C LYS A 5 7.98 16.75 12.32
N ILE A 6 8.97 16.38 11.51
CA ILE A 6 8.77 15.87 10.16
C ILE A 6 9.27 14.44 10.06
N ALA A 7 8.47 13.55 9.48
CA ALA A 7 8.88 12.18 9.18
C ALA A 7 9.07 12.01 7.68
N TYR A 8 10.11 11.28 7.30
CA TYR A 8 10.37 10.88 5.91
C TYR A 8 10.17 9.37 5.80
N LEU A 9 9.23 8.94 4.98
CA LEU A 9 8.86 7.54 4.85
C LEU A 9 8.97 7.08 3.40
N SER A 10 9.30 5.79 3.20
CA SER A 10 9.19 5.16 1.90
C SER A 10 7.72 4.92 1.57
N SER A 11 7.39 4.80 0.29
CA SER A 11 6.06 4.36 -0.11
C SER A 11 5.85 2.90 0.29
N ALA A 12 4.61 2.51 0.53
CA ALA A 12 4.28 1.15 0.96
C ALA A 12 2.90 0.73 0.46
N TYR A 13 2.75 -0.57 0.16
CA TYR A 13 1.47 -1.17 -0.17
C TYR A 13 0.89 -1.79 1.11
N LEU A 14 -0.30 -1.37 1.52
CA LEU A 14 -0.96 -1.84 2.76
C LEU A 14 0.06 -1.94 3.90
N ALA A 15 0.60 -0.80 4.26
CA ALA A 15 1.73 -0.69 5.18
C ALA A 15 1.44 -1.32 6.55
N PRO A 16 2.50 -1.76 7.28
CA PRO A 16 2.34 -2.23 8.65
C PRO A 16 1.78 -1.14 9.57
N VAL A 17 1.18 -1.56 10.68
CA VAL A 17 0.58 -0.62 11.66
C VAL A 17 1.59 0.44 12.12
N GLU A 18 2.85 0.08 12.29
CA GLU A 18 3.89 1.01 12.69
C GLU A 18 4.04 2.19 11.74
N TYR A 19 3.82 1.96 10.45
CA TYR A 19 3.87 3.02 9.44
C TYR A 19 2.81 4.09 9.73
N TYR A 20 1.60 3.65 10.06
CA TYR A 20 0.49 4.56 10.35
C TYR A 20 0.67 5.30 11.67
N THR A 21 1.38 4.73 12.63
CA THR A 21 1.70 5.45 13.87
C THR A 21 2.56 6.68 13.60
N LYS A 22 3.43 6.60 12.59
CA LYS A 22 4.25 7.75 12.19
C LYS A 22 3.41 8.84 11.53
N LEU A 23 2.39 8.46 10.77
CA LEU A 23 1.48 9.43 10.15
C LEU A 23 0.72 10.24 11.21
N LEU A 24 0.41 9.64 12.35
CA LEU A 24 -0.32 10.31 13.43
C LEU A 24 0.60 11.07 14.39
N ALA A 25 1.81 10.58 14.60
CA ALA A 25 2.72 11.14 15.60
C ALA A 25 3.48 12.38 15.14
N TYR A 26 3.67 12.55 13.83
CA TYR A 26 4.44 13.65 13.27
C TYR A 26 3.56 14.72 12.70
N ASP A 27 3.99 15.97 12.77
CA ASP A 27 3.23 17.11 12.27
C ASP A 27 3.13 17.11 10.75
N LYS A 28 4.17 16.60 10.08
CA LYS A 28 4.23 16.50 8.63
C LYS A 28 4.91 15.21 8.24
N VAL A 29 4.35 14.53 7.25
CA VAL A 29 4.92 13.29 6.72
C VAL A 29 5.17 13.47 5.22
N LEU A 30 6.41 13.19 4.81
CA LEU A 30 6.82 13.21 3.41
C LEU A 30 7.09 11.79 2.95
N VAL A 31 6.43 11.38 1.87
CA VAL A 31 6.63 10.08 1.27
C VAL A 31 7.62 10.20 0.12
N GLU A 32 8.73 9.47 0.18
CA GLU A 32 9.79 9.55 -0.81
C GLU A 32 9.34 8.91 -2.12
N GLN A 33 9.48 9.63 -3.22
CA GLN A 33 9.11 9.16 -4.56
C GLN A 33 10.33 8.92 -5.45
N HIS A 34 11.46 9.50 -5.09
CA HIS A 34 12.68 9.46 -5.92
C HIS A 34 13.69 8.42 -5.44
N ASP A 35 13.39 7.69 -4.36
CA ASP A 35 14.25 6.60 -3.92
C ASP A 35 14.23 5.46 -4.94
N HIS A 36 15.27 4.64 -4.92
CA HIS A 36 15.36 3.51 -5.84
C HIS A 36 14.43 2.39 -5.39
N TYR A 37 13.70 1.82 -6.33
CA TYR A 37 12.84 0.68 -6.06
C TYR A 37 13.67 -0.56 -5.71
N ILE A 38 13.27 -1.23 -4.63
CA ILE A 38 13.88 -2.48 -4.19
C ILE A 38 12.79 -3.54 -4.17
N LYS A 39 13.05 -4.67 -4.84
CA LYS A 39 12.13 -5.79 -4.89
C LYS A 39 11.93 -6.44 -3.53
N GLN A 40 10.77 -7.08 -3.34
CA GLN A 40 10.46 -7.84 -2.13
C GLN A 40 10.54 -7.00 -0.85
N THR A 41 10.09 -5.75 -0.94
CA THR A 41 9.98 -4.85 0.19
C THR A 41 8.52 -4.45 0.36
N TYR A 42 8.22 -3.70 1.42
CA TYR A 42 6.86 -3.20 1.64
C TYR A 42 6.39 -2.22 0.55
N ARG A 43 7.25 -1.80 -0.35
CA ARG A 43 6.87 -0.92 -1.47
C ARG A 43 5.82 -1.58 -2.38
N ASN A 44 5.93 -2.88 -2.61
CA ASN A 44 4.99 -3.61 -3.47
C ASN A 44 4.43 -4.87 -2.81
N ARG A 45 4.71 -5.09 -1.53
CA ARG A 45 4.37 -6.34 -0.85
C ARG A 45 3.85 -6.08 0.55
N CYS A 46 2.80 -6.79 0.92
CA CYS A 46 2.27 -6.77 2.27
C CYS A 46 2.02 -8.19 2.76
N THR A 47 1.84 -8.33 4.06
CA THR A 47 1.46 -9.59 4.67
C THR A 47 0.14 -9.40 5.41
N ILE A 48 -0.84 -10.26 5.13
CA ILE A 48 -2.12 -10.25 5.82
C ILE A 48 -2.28 -11.52 6.63
N ALA A 49 -3.18 -11.50 7.60
CA ALA A 49 -3.51 -12.68 8.40
C ALA A 49 -4.56 -13.48 7.63
N GLY A 50 -4.13 -14.60 7.01
CA GLY A 50 -5.04 -15.48 6.29
C GLY A 50 -5.57 -16.61 7.19
N PRO A 51 -6.50 -17.44 6.67
CA PRO A 51 -7.08 -18.54 7.43
C PRO A 51 -6.06 -19.57 7.91
N SER A 52 -4.98 -19.73 7.17
CA SER A 52 -3.93 -20.71 7.48
C SER A 52 -2.66 -20.08 8.04
N GLY A 53 -2.70 -18.81 8.43
CA GLY A 53 -1.55 -18.07 8.93
C GLY A 53 -1.25 -16.85 8.08
N GLU A 54 0.02 -16.47 8.01
CA GLU A 54 0.44 -15.30 7.24
C GLU A 54 0.36 -15.57 5.74
N LEU A 55 -0.18 -14.58 5.01
CA LEU A 55 -0.29 -14.62 3.57
C LEU A 55 0.34 -13.37 2.97
N ALA A 56 1.36 -13.56 2.13
CA ALA A 56 2.02 -12.45 1.45
C ALA A 56 1.29 -12.10 0.16
N LEU A 57 1.04 -10.81 -0.05
CA LEU A 57 0.44 -10.28 -1.26
C LEU A 57 1.43 -9.33 -1.93
N SER A 58 1.82 -9.65 -3.17
CA SER A 58 2.79 -8.83 -3.93
C SER A 58 2.14 -8.28 -5.18
N ILE A 59 2.34 -6.99 -5.42
CA ILE A 59 1.92 -6.36 -6.67
C ILE A 59 3.03 -6.60 -7.69
N PRO A 60 2.75 -7.26 -8.82
CA PRO A 60 3.75 -7.48 -9.86
C PRO A 60 4.10 -6.15 -10.54
N THR A 61 5.38 -5.97 -10.82
CA THR A 61 5.88 -4.76 -11.47
C THR A 61 6.50 -5.11 -12.82
N VAL A 62 6.47 -4.14 -13.74
CA VAL A 62 7.16 -4.25 -15.01
C VAL A 62 8.65 -4.05 -14.74
N LYS A 63 9.50 -4.93 -15.31
CA LYS A 63 10.94 -4.82 -15.14
C LYS A 63 11.43 -3.48 -15.71
N PRO A 64 12.11 -2.65 -14.92
CA PRO A 64 12.61 -1.37 -15.42
C PRO A 64 13.82 -1.57 -16.33
N ASP A 65 14.03 -0.61 -17.23
CA ASP A 65 15.16 -0.64 -18.18
C ASP A 65 16.50 -0.40 -17.50
N THR A 66 16.48 0.26 -16.34
CA THR A 66 17.67 0.58 -15.58
C THR A 66 17.68 -0.15 -14.23
N LEU A 67 18.89 -0.43 -13.71
CA LEU A 67 19.03 -1.09 -12.41
C LEU A 67 18.58 -0.24 -11.24
N LYS A 68 18.65 1.09 -11.38
CA LYS A 68 18.30 2.05 -10.32
C LYS A 68 17.12 2.91 -10.76
N CYS A 69 15.97 2.28 -10.90
CA CYS A 69 14.75 2.99 -11.28
C CYS A 69 14.14 3.68 -10.06
N PRO A 70 13.83 4.99 -10.14
CA PRO A 70 13.13 5.68 -9.07
C PRO A 70 11.76 5.08 -8.82
N MET A 71 11.32 5.08 -7.56
CA MET A 71 10.02 4.53 -7.19
C MET A 71 8.86 5.12 -7.99
N LYS A 72 8.92 6.41 -8.27
CA LYS A 72 7.87 7.11 -9.04
C LYS A 72 7.67 6.58 -10.45
N ASP A 73 8.69 5.92 -11.04
CA ASP A 73 8.66 5.43 -12.42
C ASP A 73 8.37 3.93 -12.51
N ILE A 74 8.18 3.25 -11.39
CA ILE A 74 7.85 1.83 -11.38
C ILE A 74 6.40 1.63 -11.84
N ARG A 75 6.21 0.83 -12.90
CA ARG A 75 4.90 0.52 -13.46
C ARG A 75 4.39 -0.81 -12.93
N ILE A 76 3.07 -0.89 -12.78
CA ILE A 76 2.41 -2.11 -12.35
C ILE A 76 2.18 -3.00 -13.57
N SER A 77 2.47 -4.30 -13.41
CA SER A 77 2.17 -5.31 -14.41
C SER A 77 0.77 -5.88 -14.16
N ASP A 78 0.06 -6.21 -15.23
CA ASP A 78 -1.25 -6.88 -15.12
C ASP A 78 -1.11 -8.41 -15.08
N HIS A 79 0.11 -8.91 -14.93
CA HIS A 79 0.38 -10.35 -14.93
C HIS A 79 -0.31 -11.06 -13.78
N GLY A 80 -0.89 -12.24 -14.07
CA GLY A 80 -1.45 -13.10 -13.04
C GLY A 80 -2.76 -12.63 -12.42
N ASN A 81 -3.42 -11.64 -13.01
CA ASN A 81 -4.69 -11.10 -12.49
C ASN A 81 -4.61 -10.78 -10.99
N TRP A 82 -3.53 -10.13 -10.59
CA TRP A 82 -3.20 -9.91 -9.19
C TRP A 82 -4.27 -9.13 -8.42
N ARG A 83 -4.98 -8.20 -9.08
CA ARG A 83 -6.02 -7.39 -8.43
C ARG A 83 -7.13 -8.27 -7.88
N HIS A 84 -7.60 -9.20 -8.69
CA HIS A 84 -8.64 -10.14 -8.31
C HIS A 84 -8.17 -11.08 -7.19
N LEU A 85 -6.94 -11.59 -7.31
CA LEU A 85 -6.37 -12.49 -6.31
C LEU A 85 -6.18 -11.80 -4.96
N HIS A 86 -5.68 -10.56 -4.95
CA HIS A 86 -5.51 -9.79 -3.72
C HIS A 86 -6.85 -9.49 -3.06
N TRP A 87 -7.83 -9.05 -3.85
CA TRP A 87 -9.15 -8.73 -3.32
C TRP A 87 -9.82 -9.95 -2.70
N ASN A 88 -9.78 -11.09 -3.39
CA ASN A 88 -10.33 -12.33 -2.86
C ASN A 88 -9.64 -12.77 -1.58
N ALA A 89 -8.32 -12.62 -1.51
CA ALA A 89 -7.57 -12.97 -0.31
C ALA A 89 -7.96 -12.08 0.88
N ILE A 90 -8.09 -10.78 0.67
CA ILE A 90 -8.49 -9.83 1.70
C ILE A 90 -9.93 -10.10 2.15
N GLU A 91 -10.84 -10.31 1.22
CA GLU A 91 -12.24 -10.60 1.53
C GLU A 91 -12.36 -11.90 2.32
N SER A 92 -11.67 -12.97 1.90
CA SER A 92 -11.68 -14.25 2.61
C SER A 92 -11.08 -14.16 4.01
N ALA A 93 -10.03 -13.36 4.18
CA ALA A 93 -9.35 -13.22 5.46
C ALA A 93 -10.16 -12.41 6.48
N TYR A 94 -10.85 -11.38 6.03
CA TYR A 94 -11.48 -10.40 6.94
C TYR A 94 -13.00 -10.34 6.88
N ASN A 95 -13.65 -11.11 6.01
CA ASN A 95 -15.10 -11.06 5.83
C ASN A 95 -15.90 -11.33 7.12
N SER A 96 -15.35 -12.13 8.03
CA SER A 96 -15.98 -12.44 9.31
C SER A 96 -15.71 -11.43 10.42
N THR A 97 -14.86 -10.43 10.15
CA THR A 97 -14.56 -9.40 11.15
C THR A 97 -15.68 -8.36 11.23
N PRO A 98 -15.91 -7.75 12.41
CA PRO A 98 -17.07 -6.86 12.60
C PRO A 98 -17.09 -5.63 11.71
N PHE A 99 -15.93 -5.09 11.38
CA PHE A 99 -15.84 -3.82 10.67
C PHE A 99 -15.50 -3.94 9.19
N PHE A 100 -15.20 -5.13 8.69
CA PHE A 100 -14.81 -5.29 7.30
C PHE A 100 -15.94 -4.89 6.35
N GLU A 101 -17.17 -5.27 6.63
CA GLU A 101 -18.32 -4.92 5.80
C GLU A 101 -18.47 -3.40 5.66
N TYR A 102 -18.10 -2.67 6.71
CA TYR A 102 -18.15 -1.21 6.71
C TYR A 102 -17.06 -0.60 5.83
N TYR A 103 -15.84 -1.19 5.83
CA TYR A 103 -14.70 -0.62 5.12
C TYR A 103 -14.48 -1.19 3.73
N LYS A 104 -15.07 -2.33 3.39
CA LYS A 104 -14.79 -3.01 2.12
C LYS A 104 -15.06 -2.15 0.89
N ASP A 105 -16.07 -1.30 0.93
CA ASP A 105 -16.43 -0.45 -0.20
C ASP A 105 -15.41 0.67 -0.44
N ASP A 106 -14.62 1.01 0.57
CA ASP A 106 -13.53 1.98 0.43
C ASP A 106 -12.30 1.35 -0.22
N PHE A 107 -12.07 0.06 0.02
CA PHE A 107 -10.90 -0.65 -0.51
C PHE A 107 -11.14 -1.28 -1.88
N ARG A 108 -12.36 -1.71 -2.16
CA ARG A 108 -12.70 -2.38 -3.43
C ARG A 108 -12.26 -1.61 -4.67
N PRO A 109 -12.46 -0.28 -4.77
CA PRO A 109 -12.08 0.47 -5.98
C PRO A 109 -10.60 0.36 -6.35
N PHE A 110 -9.70 0.14 -5.37
CA PHE A 110 -8.28 -0.02 -5.66
C PHE A 110 -7.97 -1.28 -6.45
N TYR A 111 -8.84 -2.28 -6.36
CA TYR A 111 -8.67 -3.55 -7.05
C TYR A 111 -9.50 -3.65 -8.32
N GLU A 112 -10.43 -2.73 -8.51
CA GLU A 112 -11.24 -2.64 -9.73
C GLU A 112 -10.64 -1.67 -10.74
N LYS A 113 -10.02 -0.59 -10.25
CA LYS A 113 -9.41 0.43 -11.08
C LYS A 113 -7.96 0.07 -11.42
N LYS A 114 -7.56 0.31 -12.67
CA LYS A 114 -6.18 0.08 -13.10
C LYS A 114 -5.34 1.32 -12.84
N TYR A 115 -4.28 1.15 -12.05
CA TYR A 115 -3.27 2.17 -11.84
C TYR A 115 -2.03 1.79 -12.62
N GLU A 116 -1.47 2.74 -13.36
CA GLU A 116 -0.25 2.51 -14.13
C GLU A 116 0.99 2.42 -13.26
N PHE A 117 1.10 3.32 -12.28
CA PHE A 117 2.29 3.44 -11.43
C PHE A 117 2.03 2.93 -10.03
N LEU A 118 3.02 2.22 -9.49
CA LEU A 118 2.94 1.66 -8.14
C LEU A 118 2.78 2.73 -7.06
N ILE A 119 3.46 3.87 -7.23
CA ILE A 119 3.38 4.96 -6.25
C ILE A 119 1.95 5.51 -6.11
N ALA A 120 1.17 5.49 -7.18
CA ALA A 120 -0.21 5.96 -7.14
C ALA A 120 -1.09 5.10 -6.21
N VAL A 121 -0.89 3.78 -6.24
CA VAL A 121 -1.60 2.86 -5.34
C VAL A 121 -1.22 3.12 -3.90
N SER A 122 0.09 3.23 -3.62
CA SER A 122 0.60 3.48 -2.27
C SER A 122 0.04 4.77 -1.70
N TYR A 123 0.09 5.84 -2.47
CA TYR A 123 -0.40 7.15 -2.05
C TYR A 123 -1.90 7.14 -1.75
N THR A 124 -2.68 6.49 -2.60
CA THR A 124 -4.12 6.43 -2.45
C THR A 124 -4.52 5.65 -1.19
N HIS A 125 -3.83 4.54 -0.90
CA HIS A 125 -4.05 3.77 0.32
C HIS A 125 -3.79 4.60 1.58
N LEU A 126 -2.75 5.43 1.57
CA LEU A 126 -2.39 6.25 2.72
C LEU A 126 -3.42 7.35 3.01
N THR A 127 -4.12 7.83 1.99
CA THR A 127 -5.11 8.91 2.19
C THR A 127 -6.43 8.41 2.77
N LEU A 128 -6.76 7.14 2.63
CA LEU A 128 -8.02 6.59 3.15
C LEU A 128 -8.15 6.69 4.68
N PRO A 129 -7.18 6.21 5.47
CA PRO A 129 -7.27 6.33 6.92
C PRO A 129 -7.36 7.77 7.39
N THR A 130 -6.66 8.68 6.72
CA THR A 130 -6.67 10.10 7.05
C THR A 130 -8.06 10.71 6.86
N LYS A 131 -8.74 10.36 5.79
CA LYS A 131 -10.11 10.80 5.54
C LYS A 131 -11.09 10.31 6.61
N ARG A 132 -10.85 9.12 7.15
CA ARG A 132 -11.70 8.54 8.19
C ARG A 132 -11.49 9.17 9.55
N ILE A 133 -10.28 9.62 9.83
CA ILE A 133 -9.94 10.25 11.10
C ILE A 133 -10.47 11.68 11.18
N VAL A 134 -10.48 12.35 10.05
CA VAL A 134 -11.00 13.72 9.95
C VAL A 134 -12.51 13.70 9.80
#